data_e4afda0b8ea7e88a698bf4237954b110
#
_entry.id   e4afda0b8ea7e88a698bf4237954b110
#
_cell.length_a   1.000
_cell.length_b   1.000
_cell.length_c   1.000
_cell.angle_alpha   90.00
_cell.angle_beta   90.00
_cell.angle_gamma   90.00
#
_symmetry.space_group_name_H-M   'P 1'
#
loop_
_entity.id
_entity.type
_entity.pdbx_description
1 polymer ?
#
loop_
_entity_poly.entity_id
_entity_poly.type
_entity_poly.pdbx_seq_one_letter_code
_entity_poly.pdbx_strand_id
1 'polypeptide(L)' 'MTEIETLSTRIDALETRVAFQDETIEDLNQAIIAQWKQIEGLNRLLVQLQDRVEIGEQRADLAGLPEPPPPHY' A
#
# COMPACT_ATOMS: atom_id res chain seq x y z
N MET A 1 -41.31 26.21 18.35
CA MET A 1 -40.84 24.92 17.90
C MET A 1 -41.15 23.85 18.93
N THR A 2 -41.78 22.80 18.54
CA THR A 2 -42.10 21.71 19.46
C THR A 2 -40.86 20.85 19.69
N GLU A 3 -40.91 20.08 20.75
CA GLU A 3 -39.83 19.12 21.04
C GLU A 3 -39.67 18.13 19.90
N ILE A 4 -40.77 17.71 19.29
CA ILE A 4 -40.75 16.75 18.20
C ILE A 4 -40.05 17.34 16.99
N GLU A 5 -40.32 18.60 16.65
CA GLU A 5 -39.65 19.25 15.53
C GLU A 5 -38.17 19.40 15.76
N THR A 6 -37.76 19.72 16.99
CA THR A 6 -36.35 19.83 17.35
C THR A 6 -35.64 18.48 17.22
N LEU A 7 -36.27 17.42 17.72
CA LEU A 7 -35.71 16.07 17.62
C LEU A 7 -35.62 15.61 16.17
N SER A 8 -36.64 15.88 15.38
CA SER A 8 -36.64 15.53 13.97
C SER A 8 -35.47 16.21 13.23
N THR A 9 -35.25 17.50 13.51
CA THR A 9 -34.14 18.23 12.90
C THR A 9 -32.80 17.64 13.31
N ARG A 10 -32.67 17.25 14.57
CA ARG A 10 -31.45 16.63 15.07
C ARG A 10 -31.20 15.26 14.43
N ILE A 11 -32.24 14.47 14.25
CA ILE A 11 -32.15 13.18 13.58
C ILE A 11 -31.70 13.37 12.14
N ASP A 12 -32.30 14.32 11.42
CA ASP A 12 -31.92 14.61 10.03
C ASP A 12 -30.45 15.00 9.95
N ALA A 13 -30.00 15.83 10.87
CA ALA A 13 -28.58 16.23 10.89
C ALA A 13 -27.66 15.03 11.15
N LEU A 14 -28.05 14.16 12.06
CA LEU A 14 -27.26 12.94 12.34
C LEU A 14 -27.26 11.99 11.15
N GLU A 15 -28.38 11.79 10.50
CA GLU A 15 -28.45 10.95 9.31
C GLU A 15 -27.55 11.46 8.21
N THR A 16 -27.52 12.78 8.02
CA THR A 16 -26.63 13.39 7.03
C THR A 16 -25.17 13.14 7.39
N ARG A 17 -24.82 13.28 8.66
CA ARG A 17 -23.45 13.04 9.11
C ARG A 17 -23.05 11.60 8.94
N VAL A 18 -23.95 10.67 9.26
CA VAL A 18 -23.67 9.24 9.10
C VAL A 18 -23.45 8.90 7.63
N ALA A 19 -24.29 9.43 6.74
CA ALA A 19 -24.14 9.19 5.30
C ALA A 19 -22.78 9.71 4.82
N PHE A 20 -22.39 10.88 5.27
CA PHE A 20 -21.10 11.45 4.90
C PHE A 20 -19.94 10.61 5.44
N GLN A 21 -20.05 10.14 6.69
CA GLN A 21 -19.03 9.28 7.28
C GLN A 21 -18.92 7.95 6.54
N ASP A 22 -20.03 7.34 6.16
CA ASP A 22 -20.02 6.10 5.41
C ASP A 22 -19.29 6.27 4.08
N GLU A 23 -19.54 7.37 3.39
CA GLU A 23 -18.83 7.68 2.15
C GLU A 23 -17.33 7.84 2.39
N THR A 24 -16.96 8.54 3.46
CA THR A 24 -15.57 8.73 3.81
C THR A 24 -14.87 7.41 4.14
N ILE A 25 -15.55 6.54 4.87
CA ILE A 25 -15.02 5.21 5.21
C ILE A 25 -14.81 4.40 3.93
N GLU A 26 -15.75 4.43 3.01
CA GLU A 26 -15.62 3.74 1.74
C GLU A 26 -14.41 4.23 0.96
N ASP A 27 -14.23 5.55 0.87
CA ASP A 27 -13.09 6.14 0.18
C ASP A 27 -11.77 5.76 0.83
N LEU A 28 -11.73 5.76 2.17
CA LEU A 28 -10.53 5.35 2.90
C LEU A 28 -10.23 3.87 2.68
N ASN A 29 -11.24 3.01 2.64
CA ASN A 29 -11.05 1.60 2.36
C ASN A 29 -10.47 1.38 0.98
N GLN A 30 -10.97 2.08 -0.01
CA GLN A 30 -10.43 2.00 -1.37
C GLN A 30 -8.97 2.45 -1.42
N ALA A 31 -8.65 3.52 -0.71
CA ALA A 31 -7.28 4.01 -0.63
C ALA A 31 -6.34 2.99 0.02
N ILE A 32 -6.79 2.35 1.09
CA ILE A 32 -6.02 1.31 1.78
C ILE A 32 -5.77 0.13 0.84
N ILE A 33 -6.79 -0.32 0.14
CA ILE A 33 -6.65 -1.44 -0.80
C ILE A 33 -5.65 -1.08 -1.90
N ALA A 34 -5.73 0.13 -2.43
CA ALA A 34 -4.79 0.59 -3.45
C ALA A 34 -3.36 0.61 -2.93
N GLN A 35 -3.16 1.07 -1.70
CA GLN A 35 -1.84 1.10 -1.08
C GLN A 35 -1.28 -0.31 -0.88
N TRP A 36 -2.10 -1.25 -0.43
CA TRP A 36 -1.66 -2.64 -0.26
C TRP A 36 -1.22 -3.25 -1.57
N LYS A 37 -1.93 -2.97 -2.66
CA LYS A 37 -1.53 -3.45 -3.98
C LYS A 37 -0.18 -2.87 -4.42
N GLN A 38 0.04 -1.60 -4.11
CA GLN A 38 1.33 -0.97 -4.41
C GLN A 38 2.46 -1.60 -3.60
N ILE A 39 2.22 -1.84 -2.32
CA ILE A 39 3.20 -2.48 -1.45
C ILE A 39 3.54 -3.88 -1.94
N GLU A 40 2.53 -4.67 -2.32
CA GLU A 40 2.74 -5.99 -2.87
C GLU A 40 3.59 -5.95 -4.15
N GLY A 41 3.29 -5.00 -5.03
CA GLY A 41 4.06 -4.80 -6.25
C GLY A 41 5.52 -4.47 -5.97
N LEU A 42 5.75 -3.57 -5.02
CA LEU A 42 7.10 -3.21 -4.61
C LEU A 42 7.85 -4.38 -3.99
N ASN A 43 7.18 -5.17 -3.17
CA ASN A 43 7.79 -6.35 -2.57
C ASN A 43 8.20 -7.38 -3.63
N ARG A 44 7.37 -7.57 -4.65
CA ARG A 44 7.73 -8.47 -5.75
C ARG A 44 8.95 -7.97 -6.50
N LEU A 45 9.03 -6.67 -6.72
CA LEU A 45 10.20 -6.10 -7.37
C LEU A 45 11.46 -6.28 -6.54
N LEU A 46 11.36 -6.10 -5.22
CA LEU A 46 12.48 -6.32 -4.32
C LEU A 46 12.96 -7.76 -4.38
N VAL A 47 12.05 -8.72 -4.36
CA VAL A 47 12.41 -10.14 -4.46
C VAL A 47 13.12 -10.43 -5.78
N GLN A 48 12.59 -9.89 -6.88
CA GLN A 48 13.21 -10.06 -8.18
C GLN A 48 14.61 -9.47 -8.23
N LEU A 49 14.81 -8.32 -7.64
CA LEU A 49 16.13 -7.70 -7.59
C LEU A 49 17.09 -8.51 -6.74
N GLN A 50 16.64 -9.02 -5.60
CA GLN A 50 17.46 -9.88 -4.76
C GLN A 50 17.88 -11.14 -5.50
N ASP A 51 16.94 -11.76 -6.22
CA ASP A 51 17.23 -12.95 -7.01
C ASP A 51 18.27 -12.66 -8.10
N ARG A 52 18.15 -11.52 -8.75
CA ARG A 52 19.11 -11.13 -9.78
C ARG A 52 20.50 -10.90 -9.20
N VAL A 53 20.57 -10.29 -8.03
CA VAL A 53 21.83 -10.09 -7.36
C VAL A 53 22.47 -11.42 -6.98
N GLU A 54 21.69 -12.33 -6.41
CA GLU A 54 22.18 -13.66 -6.05
C GLU A 54 22.67 -14.43 -7.27
N ILE A 55 21.89 -14.41 -8.34
CA ILE A 55 22.29 -15.08 -9.58
C ILE A 55 23.58 -14.48 -10.12
N GLY A 56 23.69 -13.16 -10.08
CA GLY A 56 24.90 -12.49 -10.52
C GLY A 56 26.10 -12.89 -9.71
N GLU A 57 25.96 -12.99 -8.40
CA GLU A 57 27.02 -13.43 -7.51
C GLU A 57 27.43 -14.88 -7.79
N GLN A 58 26.45 -15.75 -7.94
CA GLN A 58 26.71 -17.15 -8.25
C GLN A 58 27.43 -17.33 -9.60
N ARG A 59 27.04 -16.57 -10.57
CA ARG A 59 27.68 -16.62 -11.87
C ARG A 59 29.13 -16.15 -11.81
N ALA A 60 29.38 -15.14 -11.01
CA ALA A 60 30.74 -14.66 -10.79
C ALA A 60 31.59 -15.73 -10.14
N ASP A 61 31.04 -16.44 -9.15
CA ASP A 61 31.72 -17.53 -8.49
C ASP A 61 31.97 -18.70 -9.43
N LEU A 62 30.96 -19.08 -10.19
CA LEU A 62 31.04 -20.21 -11.12
C LEU A 62 31.97 -19.94 -12.28
N ALA A 63 32.16 -18.71 -12.63
CA ALA A 63 33.09 -18.33 -13.69
C ALA A 63 34.53 -18.67 -13.32
N GLY A 64 34.75 -19.03 -12.09
CA GLY A 64 36.09 -19.44 -11.67
C GLY A 64 37.10 -18.35 -11.82
N LEU A 65 36.67 -17.16 -11.88
CA LEU A 65 37.58 -16.06 -12.01
C LEU A 65 38.34 -15.92 -10.75
N PRO A 66 39.66 -15.97 -10.82
CA PRO A 66 40.40 -15.54 -9.67
C PRO A 66 39.87 -14.16 -9.44
N GLU A 67 39.36 -13.99 -8.33
CA GLU A 67 38.75 -12.84 -7.96
C GLU A 67 39.34 -11.68 -8.64
N PRO A 68 38.64 -11.13 -9.57
CA PRO A 68 39.14 -9.96 -10.16
C PRO A 68 39.30 -8.97 -9.07
N PRO A 69 40.27 -8.17 -9.19
CA PRO A 69 40.35 -7.06 -8.31
C PRO A 69 38.97 -6.46 -8.25
N PRO A 70 38.63 -6.12 -7.12
CA PRO A 70 37.32 -5.70 -6.85
C PRO A 70 36.86 -4.82 -7.93
N PRO A 71 35.80 -5.19 -8.43
CA PRO A 71 35.29 -4.40 -9.46
C PRO A 71 35.15 -3.05 -8.96
N HIS A 72 35.53 -2.29 -9.75
CA HIS A 72 35.35 -0.98 -9.48
C HIS A 72 34.07 -0.65 -9.96
N TYR A 73 33.36 -0.21 -9.22
CA TYR A 73 32.14 0.23 -9.70
C TYR A 73 32.02 1.70 -9.58
#